data_28ee09c8e70ba5600b3523bf9e00a0e1
#
_entry.id   28ee09c8e70ba5600b3523bf9e00a0e1
#
_cell.length_a   1.000
_cell.length_b   1.000
_cell.length_c   1.000
_cell.angle_alpha   90.00
_cell.angle_beta   90.00
_cell.angle_gamma   90.00
#
_symmetry.space_group_name_H-M   'P 1'
#
loop_
_entity.id
_entity.type
_entity.pdbx_description
1 polymer ?
#
loop_
_entity_poly.entity_id
_entity_poly.type
_entity_poly.pdbx_seq_one_letter_code
_entity_poly.pdbx_strand_id
1 'polypeptide(L)'
;MNPYAQYNPQERKVAYFSMEIGLAAELPIYSGGLGVLAGDTIKSFADLGIPAVGVSLLYKKGYFHQEIDTSGNQIEIPVAWDPSEYMTLLPEKITITIEDRTVIIQAWVYDVKGIKGDSVPILFLDTDIEINASQDREIAAYLYGGEERYRLKQEMVLGFGGVRILQLLGHDNLEAYHMNEGHSALLTLELMDRLQDIETVREMCVFTTHTPVPAGHDRFPKDMVREVFGENFDVESLDHDNIIDDQARLNMTYLALYHSEYINGVAKKHGETAQKMFPEYRIDAITNGIHTRTWVAESMARLFDRYIPSWPNDPSALRNALNIPREKIWAAHTAAKQELLDFVNERCGLSMQPDVLTIGFARRAAAYKRADLLLSDTDRLIKLVDTHGPIQILYAGKAHPKDEKGKALIKAIHEKMDAIKDKIDICYLENYDMYRAKLLVGGVDVWLNTPLRPMEASGTSGMKAALNGVINLSVLDGWWLEGHIEDFTGWRIGRRQRDEGEEPENSRKKDAADLYAKLEDKVLPYFYENREHWLDMMAYNIALNGSFFNTHRMVSQYVMQAYFQ
;
A
#
# COMPACT_ATOMS: atom_id res chain seq x y z
N MET A 1 -8.61 35.92 8.03
CA MET A 1 -7.25 35.33 7.85
C MET A 1 -7.42 34.04 7.05
N ASN A 2 -6.56 33.82 6.07
CA ASN A 2 -6.56 32.57 5.32
C ASN A 2 -6.27 31.41 6.29
N PRO A 3 -7.17 30.44 6.49
CA PRO A 3 -6.97 29.35 7.43
C PRO A 3 -5.77 28.47 7.05
N TYR A 4 -5.33 28.51 5.79
CA TYR A 4 -4.18 27.76 5.29
C TYR A 4 -2.83 28.40 5.65
N ALA A 5 -2.78 29.69 5.95
CA ALA A 5 -1.52 30.40 6.26
C ALA A 5 -0.74 29.79 7.43
N GLN A 6 -1.41 29.10 8.37
CA GLN A 6 -0.78 28.41 9.49
C GLN A 6 0.16 27.29 9.08
N TYR A 7 0.06 26.78 7.84
CA TYR A 7 0.91 25.70 7.31
C TYR A 7 2.18 26.20 6.63
N ASN A 8 2.46 27.51 6.66
CA ASN A 8 3.68 28.11 6.12
C ASN A 8 3.98 27.65 4.67
N PRO A 9 3.11 27.92 3.69
CA PRO A 9 3.27 27.39 2.33
C PRO A 9 4.61 27.77 1.69
N GLN A 10 5.18 28.93 2.01
CA GLN A 10 6.47 29.40 1.49
C GLN A 10 7.69 28.58 2.02
N GLU A 11 7.51 27.85 3.11
CA GLU A 11 8.57 27.02 3.69
C GLU A 11 8.52 25.57 3.17
N ARG A 12 7.43 25.18 2.48
CA ARG A 12 7.29 23.83 1.92
C ARG A 12 8.18 23.67 0.69
N LYS A 13 8.86 22.50 0.64
CA LYS A 13 9.84 22.17 -0.40
C LYS A 13 9.44 20.98 -1.25
N VAL A 14 8.62 20.08 -0.71
CA VAL A 14 8.21 18.83 -1.36
C VAL A 14 6.70 18.78 -1.49
N ALA A 15 6.19 18.60 -2.70
CA ALA A 15 4.78 18.27 -2.97
C ALA A 15 4.67 16.78 -3.31
N TYR A 16 3.93 16.02 -2.50
CA TYR A 16 3.74 14.57 -2.68
C TYR A 16 2.35 14.28 -3.21
N PHE A 17 2.27 13.79 -4.45
CA PHE A 17 1.03 13.50 -5.16
C PHE A 17 0.71 12.01 -5.14
N SER A 18 -0.49 11.66 -4.72
CA SER A 18 -0.97 10.28 -4.72
C SER A 18 -2.48 10.23 -4.99
N MET A 19 -2.91 9.26 -5.81
CA MET A 19 -4.33 9.03 -6.08
C MET A 19 -5.09 8.59 -4.84
N GLU A 20 -4.44 7.91 -3.90
CA GLU A 20 -5.01 7.43 -2.65
C GLU A 20 -4.04 7.64 -1.47
N ILE A 21 -4.55 7.97 -0.28
CA ILE A 21 -3.74 8.14 0.93
C ILE A 21 -4.44 7.47 2.11
N GLY A 22 -3.82 6.43 2.70
CA GLY A 22 -4.33 5.71 3.86
C GLY A 22 -3.84 6.32 5.17
N LEU A 23 -4.64 7.12 5.84
CA LEU A 23 -4.29 7.83 7.07
C LEU A 23 -4.85 7.14 8.31
N ALA A 24 -6.11 6.78 8.29
CA ALA A 24 -6.86 6.16 9.36
C ALA A 24 -7.96 5.25 8.78
N ALA A 25 -8.49 4.35 9.59
CA ALA A 25 -9.55 3.42 9.15
C ALA A 25 -10.87 4.13 8.85
N GLU A 26 -11.12 5.25 9.53
CA GLU A 26 -12.33 6.07 9.40
C GLU A 26 -12.38 6.89 8.11
N LEU A 27 -11.24 7.05 7.45
CA LEU A 27 -11.12 7.83 6.21
C LEU A 27 -11.09 6.89 5.00
N PRO A 28 -12.21 6.72 4.27
CA PRO A 28 -12.35 5.72 3.21
C PRO A 28 -11.71 6.17 1.88
N ILE A 29 -10.58 6.86 1.93
CA ILE A 29 -9.87 7.50 0.83
C ILE A 29 -8.64 6.69 0.35
N TYR A 30 -8.61 5.41 0.63
CA TYR A 30 -7.60 4.45 0.17
C TYR A 30 -8.24 3.09 -0.13
N SER A 31 -7.62 2.29 -0.98
CA SER A 31 -8.07 0.93 -1.33
C SER A 31 -7.07 -0.15 -0.93
N GLY A 32 -5.79 0.14 -1.02
CA GLY A 32 -4.76 -0.87 -0.87
C GLY A 32 -3.38 -0.36 -0.48
N GLY A 33 -2.36 -1.14 -0.86
CA GLY A 33 -0.99 -0.90 -0.43
C GLY A 33 -0.39 0.42 -0.87
N LEU A 34 -0.79 0.94 -2.04
CA LEU A 34 -0.30 2.22 -2.57
C LEU A 34 -0.70 3.38 -1.64
N GLY A 35 -1.99 3.45 -1.29
CA GLY A 35 -2.50 4.50 -0.41
C GLY A 35 -1.97 4.38 1.01
N VAL A 36 -1.86 3.17 1.54
CA VAL A 36 -1.29 2.92 2.86
C VAL A 36 0.17 3.37 2.91
N LEU A 37 0.98 3.08 1.88
CA LEU A 37 2.36 3.54 1.79
C LEU A 37 2.43 5.08 1.72
N ALA A 38 1.57 5.71 0.93
CA ALA A 38 1.49 7.17 0.85
C ALA A 38 1.21 7.79 2.23
N GLY A 39 0.26 7.24 2.99
CA GLY A 39 -0.04 7.67 4.35
C GLY A 39 1.15 7.47 5.31
N ASP A 40 1.81 6.31 5.24
CA ASP A 40 3.00 6.00 6.03
C ASP A 40 4.17 6.96 5.70
N THR A 41 4.33 7.33 4.42
CA THR A 41 5.33 8.30 3.95
C THR A 41 5.06 9.69 4.53
N ILE A 42 3.82 10.18 4.43
CA ILE A 42 3.46 11.52 4.92
C ILE A 42 3.57 11.62 6.45
N LYS A 43 3.19 10.56 7.18
CA LYS A 43 3.41 10.48 8.64
C LYS A 43 4.89 10.60 8.98
N SER A 44 5.75 9.96 8.19
CA SER A 44 7.20 10.06 8.38
C SER A 44 7.77 11.41 7.95
N PHE A 45 7.21 12.08 6.96
CA PHE A 45 7.56 13.48 6.69
C PHE A 45 7.29 14.36 7.93
N ALA A 46 6.13 14.19 8.55
CA ALA A 46 5.78 14.93 9.77
C ALA A 46 6.70 14.58 10.95
N ASP A 47 7.00 13.30 11.19
CA ASP A 47 7.88 12.85 12.27
C ASP A 47 9.32 13.37 12.11
N LEU A 48 9.80 13.47 10.87
CA LEU A 48 11.16 13.91 10.54
C LEU A 48 11.27 15.43 10.32
N GLY A 49 10.16 16.18 10.34
CA GLY A 49 10.13 17.61 10.08
C GLY A 49 10.46 17.97 8.61
N ILE A 50 10.14 17.06 7.68
CA ILE A 50 10.32 17.36 6.25
C ILE A 50 9.28 18.39 5.81
N PRO A 51 9.67 19.50 5.18
CA PRO A 51 8.76 20.57 4.78
C PRO A 51 7.96 20.17 3.54
N ALA A 52 7.00 19.27 3.71
CA ALA A 52 6.19 18.70 2.64
C ALA A 52 4.74 19.16 2.69
N VAL A 53 4.04 19.00 1.56
CA VAL A 53 2.59 19.08 1.41
C VAL A 53 2.11 17.87 0.60
N GLY A 54 1.01 17.24 1.03
CA GLY A 54 0.37 16.15 0.27
C GLY A 54 -0.74 16.68 -0.64
N VAL A 55 -0.97 16.00 -1.78
CA VAL A 55 -2.09 16.27 -2.69
C VAL A 55 -2.75 14.96 -3.07
N SER A 56 -4.06 14.88 -2.93
CA SER A 56 -4.89 13.73 -3.30
C SER A 56 -6.30 14.15 -3.67
N LEU A 57 -7.16 13.19 -3.97
CA LEU A 57 -8.58 13.42 -4.26
C LEU A 57 -9.46 13.10 -3.05
N LEU A 58 -10.54 13.86 -2.88
CA LEU A 58 -11.55 13.60 -1.88
C LEU A 58 -12.61 12.65 -2.44
N TYR A 59 -12.65 11.42 -1.95
CA TYR A 59 -13.63 10.43 -2.38
C TYR A 59 -14.82 10.41 -1.43
N LYS A 60 -15.88 11.17 -1.71
CA LYS A 60 -17.08 11.26 -0.85
C LYS A 60 -17.82 9.93 -0.68
N LYS A 61 -17.77 9.07 -1.69
CA LYS A 61 -18.34 7.72 -1.67
C LYS A 61 -17.27 6.65 -1.39
N GLY A 62 -16.04 7.07 -1.16
CA GLY A 62 -14.91 6.26 -0.74
C GLY A 62 -14.54 5.15 -1.70
N TYR A 63 -13.88 4.11 -1.15
CA TYR A 63 -13.82 2.78 -1.77
C TYR A 63 -15.16 2.09 -1.43
N PHE A 64 -15.24 0.90 -0.92
CA PHE A 64 -16.53 0.30 -0.54
C PHE A 64 -16.43 -0.42 0.80
N HIS A 65 -17.56 -0.58 1.48
CA HIS A 65 -17.70 -1.51 2.59
C HIS A 65 -18.01 -2.90 2.02
N GLN A 66 -17.26 -3.92 2.47
CA GLN A 66 -17.42 -5.29 2.02
C GLN A 66 -18.24 -6.09 3.01
N GLU A 67 -19.27 -6.77 2.51
CA GLU A 67 -19.93 -7.88 3.16
C GLU A 67 -19.76 -9.14 2.32
N ILE A 68 -19.89 -10.31 2.94
CA ILE A 68 -19.87 -11.61 2.26
C ILE A 68 -21.20 -12.29 2.53
N ASP A 69 -21.91 -12.70 1.48
CA ASP A 69 -23.16 -13.42 1.63
C ASP A 69 -22.94 -14.88 2.08
N THR A 70 -24.01 -15.56 2.43
CA THR A 70 -23.99 -16.97 2.87
C THR A 70 -23.45 -17.95 1.83
N SER A 71 -23.30 -17.51 0.57
CA SER A 71 -22.74 -18.30 -0.54
C SER A 71 -21.28 -17.93 -0.81
N GLY A 72 -20.67 -17.08 0.01
CA GLY A 72 -19.29 -16.63 -0.14
C GLY A 72 -19.07 -15.54 -1.21
N ASN A 73 -20.14 -14.90 -1.71
CA ASN A 73 -19.98 -13.82 -2.69
C ASN A 73 -19.75 -12.48 -1.99
N GLN A 74 -18.80 -11.70 -2.51
CA GLN A 74 -18.56 -10.34 -2.07
C GLN A 74 -19.71 -9.41 -2.50
N ILE A 75 -20.19 -8.60 -1.56
CA ILE A 75 -21.16 -7.53 -1.77
C ILE A 75 -20.47 -6.20 -1.48
N GLU A 76 -20.57 -5.26 -2.42
CA GLU A 76 -20.02 -3.92 -2.29
C GLU A 76 -21.11 -2.94 -1.85
N ILE A 77 -20.95 -2.37 -0.66
CA ILE A 77 -21.84 -1.37 -0.10
C ILE A 77 -21.17 0.01 -0.18
N PRO A 78 -21.82 1.03 -0.77
CA PRO A 78 -21.29 2.39 -0.79
C PRO A 78 -21.03 2.90 0.63
N VAL A 79 -19.90 3.59 0.80
CA VAL A 79 -19.56 4.26 2.07
C VAL A 79 -20.17 5.65 2.08
N ALA A 80 -20.73 6.04 3.22
CA ALA A 80 -21.18 7.40 3.49
C ALA A 80 -20.35 7.95 4.67
N TRP A 81 -19.73 9.10 4.47
CA TRP A 81 -18.96 9.81 5.49
C TRP A 81 -18.98 11.32 5.22
N ASP A 82 -18.78 12.13 6.25
CA ASP A 82 -18.74 13.59 6.12
C ASP A 82 -17.28 14.08 6.30
N PRO A 83 -16.64 14.63 5.25
CA PRO A 83 -15.30 15.19 5.35
C PRO A 83 -15.18 16.28 6.42
N SER A 84 -16.24 17.03 6.72
CA SER A 84 -16.22 18.13 7.70
C SER A 84 -15.96 17.67 9.15
N GLU A 85 -16.15 16.39 9.44
CA GLU A 85 -15.81 15.81 10.74
C GLU A 85 -14.29 15.65 10.94
N TYR A 86 -13.52 15.62 9.86
CA TYR A 86 -12.09 15.29 9.88
C TYR A 86 -11.19 16.37 9.26
N MET A 87 -11.74 17.18 8.35
CA MET A 87 -10.99 18.09 7.49
C MET A 87 -11.60 19.48 7.50
N THR A 88 -10.80 20.48 7.13
CA THR A 88 -11.26 21.85 6.98
C THR A 88 -11.37 22.21 5.51
N LEU A 89 -12.56 22.68 5.08
CA LEU A 89 -12.76 23.23 3.73
C LEU A 89 -12.07 24.57 3.59
N LEU A 90 -11.26 24.73 2.54
CA LEU A 90 -10.61 25.99 2.21
C LEU A 90 -11.53 26.88 1.37
N PRO A 91 -11.45 28.21 1.54
CA PRO A 91 -12.24 29.16 0.74
C PRO A 91 -11.76 29.29 -0.71
N GLU A 92 -10.48 28.98 -0.96
CA GLU A 92 -9.84 29.07 -2.26
C GLU A 92 -10.39 28.00 -3.21
N LYS A 93 -10.60 28.42 -4.48
CA LYS A 93 -11.07 27.54 -5.56
C LYS A 93 -10.24 27.79 -6.82
N ILE A 94 -10.00 26.74 -7.56
CA ILE A 94 -9.35 26.81 -8.88
C ILE A 94 -10.28 26.24 -9.95
N THR A 95 -9.88 26.40 -11.19
CA THR A 95 -10.60 25.83 -12.34
C THR A 95 -9.66 25.04 -13.23
N ILE A 96 -10.19 23.99 -13.83
CA ILE A 96 -9.56 23.29 -14.96
C ILE A 96 -10.60 23.12 -16.07
N THR A 97 -10.15 22.88 -17.30
CA THR A 97 -11.04 22.53 -18.42
C THR A 97 -11.12 21.01 -18.55
N ILE A 98 -12.32 20.46 -18.60
CA ILE A 98 -12.60 19.04 -18.89
C ILE A 98 -13.73 18.98 -19.92
N GLU A 99 -13.49 18.36 -21.08
CA GLU A 99 -14.49 18.25 -22.16
C GLU A 99 -15.08 19.64 -22.52
N ASP A 100 -14.21 20.60 -22.71
CA ASP A 100 -14.52 22.02 -23.03
C ASP A 100 -15.40 22.73 -21.98
N ARG A 101 -15.61 22.13 -20.80
CA ARG A 101 -16.33 22.77 -19.69
C ARG A 101 -15.37 23.24 -18.60
N THR A 102 -15.69 24.36 -17.99
CA THR A 102 -14.98 24.82 -16.79
C THR A 102 -15.44 24.02 -15.58
N VAL A 103 -14.53 23.25 -14.98
CA VAL A 103 -14.75 22.52 -13.74
C VAL A 103 -14.07 23.25 -12.59
N ILE A 104 -14.86 23.63 -11.59
CA ILE A 104 -14.37 24.29 -10.37
C ILE A 104 -13.97 23.20 -9.36
N ILE A 105 -12.80 23.39 -8.76
CA ILE A 105 -12.23 22.49 -7.74
C ILE A 105 -12.03 23.27 -6.45
N GLN A 106 -12.50 22.72 -5.34
CA GLN A 106 -12.20 23.16 -3.98
C GLN A 106 -11.24 22.17 -3.31
N ALA A 107 -10.63 22.58 -2.20
CA ALA A 107 -9.72 21.73 -1.45
C ALA A 107 -10.14 21.64 0.02
N TRP A 108 -10.02 20.44 0.58
CA TRP A 108 -10.13 20.17 2.01
C TRP A 108 -8.72 19.92 2.54
N VAL A 109 -8.38 20.50 3.69
CA VAL A 109 -7.08 20.26 4.32
C VAL A 109 -7.22 19.32 5.52
N TYR A 110 -6.36 18.29 5.53
CA TYR A 110 -6.13 17.41 6.66
C TYR A 110 -4.72 17.63 7.20
N ASP A 111 -4.57 17.75 8.51
CA ASP A 111 -3.28 18.02 9.16
C ASP A 111 -2.68 16.75 9.77
N VAL A 112 -1.58 16.26 9.21
CA VAL A 112 -0.82 15.12 9.75
C VAL A 112 0.24 15.62 10.70
N LYS A 113 0.11 15.28 11.99
CA LYS A 113 1.06 15.69 13.04
C LYS A 113 2.11 14.63 13.33
N GLY A 114 3.36 15.06 13.30
CA GLY A 114 4.51 14.27 13.69
C GLY A 114 4.71 14.25 15.20
N ILE A 115 5.57 13.35 15.64
CA ILE A 115 5.90 13.12 17.06
C ILE A 115 6.53 14.35 17.74
N LYS A 116 7.20 15.22 16.97
CA LYS A 116 7.86 16.43 17.48
C LYS A 116 6.97 17.67 17.42
N GLY A 117 5.75 17.54 16.89
CA GLY A 117 4.80 18.63 16.71
C GLY A 117 4.84 19.29 15.34
N ASP A 118 5.78 18.90 14.46
CA ASP A 118 5.77 19.31 13.06
C ASP A 118 4.50 18.79 12.37
N SER A 119 4.04 19.49 11.34
CA SER A 119 2.85 19.11 10.61
C SER A 119 3.05 19.11 9.09
N VAL A 120 2.34 18.18 8.43
CA VAL A 120 2.26 18.10 6.97
C VAL A 120 0.79 18.21 6.57
N PRO A 121 0.39 19.33 5.92
CA PRO A 121 -0.96 19.45 5.38
C PRO A 121 -1.12 18.54 4.16
N ILE A 122 -2.30 17.95 4.03
CA ILE A 122 -2.72 17.22 2.83
C ILE A 122 -3.93 17.94 2.25
N LEU A 123 -3.86 18.27 0.98
CA LEU A 123 -4.94 18.88 0.21
C LEU A 123 -5.71 17.79 -0.52
N PHE A 124 -6.97 17.60 -0.14
CA PHE A 124 -7.90 16.71 -0.83
C PHE A 124 -8.78 17.50 -1.78
N LEU A 125 -8.62 17.24 -3.09
CA LEU A 125 -9.31 17.96 -4.15
C LEU A 125 -10.72 17.41 -4.35
N ASP A 126 -11.70 18.31 -4.42
CA ASP A 126 -13.12 17.99 -4.48
C ASP A 126 -13.80 18.79 -5.59
N THR A 127 -14.52 18.08 -6.47
CA THR A 127 -15.29 18.66 -7.56
C THR A 127 -16.78 18.78 -7.25
N ASP A 128 -17.26 18.24 -6.10
CA ASP A 128 -18.67 18.29 -5.73
C ASP A 128 -19.08 19.68 -5.23
N ILE A 129 -19.21 20.61 -6.16
CA ILE A 129 -19.63 21.99 -5.94
C ILE A 129 -20.90 22.23 -6.75
N GLU A 130 -21.92 22.86 -6.15
CA GLU A 130 -23.25 23.03 -6.77
C GLU A 130 -23.22 23.71 -8.14
N ILE A 131 -22.27 24.60 -8.39
CA ILE A 131 -22.13 25.32 -9.65
C ILE A 131 -21.57 24.44 -10.79
N ASN A 132 -20.90 23.33 -10.46
CA ASN A 132 -20.45 22.35 -11.44
C ASN A 132 -21.64 21.57 -12.01
N ALA A 133 -21.54 21.15 -13.26
CA ALA A 133 -22.50 20.23 -13.85
C ALA A 133 -22.51 18.89 -13.06
N SER A 134 -23.65 18.21 -13.02
CA SER A 134 -23.82 17.00 -12.21
C SER A 134 -22.76 15.93 -12.49
N GLN A 135 -22.39 15.75 -13.75
CA GLN A 135 -21.36 14.80 -14.18
C GLN A 135 -19.94 15.20 -13.72
N ASP A 136 -19.67 16.50 -13.57
CA ASP A 136 -18.38 17.01 -13.13
C ASP A 136 -18.27 16.95 -11.60
N ARG A 137 -19.40 17.08 -10.88
CA ARG A 137 -19.46 16.88 -9.43
C ARG A 137 -19.09 15.46 -9.00
N GLU A 138 -19.35 14.47 -9.84
CA GLU A 138 -19.10 13.06 -9.55
C GLU A 138 -17.66 12.59 -9.86
N ILE A 139 -16.79 13.44 -10.44
CA ILE A 139 -15.43 13.05 -10.87
C ILE A 139 -14.62 12.46 -9.71
N ALA A 140 -14.68 13.05 -8.52
CA ALA A 140 -13.99 12.57 -7.33
C ALA A 140 -14.90 11.80 -6.37
N ALA A 141 -16.02 11.20 -6.83
CA ALA A 141 -16.95 10.53 -5.94
C ALA A 141 -16.42 9.18 -5.44
N TYR A 142 -15.93 8.34 -6.32
CA TYR A 142 -15.49 6.96 -6.02
C TYR A 142 -14.00 6.77 -6.27
N LEU A 143 -13.31 6.18 -5.32
CA LEU A 143 -11.94 5.71 -5.52
C LEU A 143 -11.95 4.49 -6.46
N TYR A 144 -11.20 4.56 -7.56
CA TYR A 144 -11.13 3.53 -8.60
C TYR A 144 -12.49 3.13 -9.19
N GLY A 145 -13.47 4.04 -9.12
CA GLY A 145 -14.76 3.88 -9.79
C GLY A 145 -14.68 4.15 -11.29
N GLY A 146 -15.77 3.83 -12.01
CA GLY A 146 -15.93 4.20 -13.41
C GLY A 146 -15.06 3.44 -14.42
N GLU A 147 -14.97 3.98 -15.63
CA GLU A 147 -14.19 3.47 -16.77
C GLU A 147 -12.96 4.34 -17.04
N GLU A 148 -12.17 4.03 -18.09
CA GLU A 148 -10.95 4.77 -18.44
C GLU A 148 -11.19 6.28 -18.53
N ARG A 149 -12.31 6.73 -19.10
CA ARG A 149 -12.68 8.16 -19.19
C ARG A 149 -12.87 8.82 -17.83
N TYR A 150 -13.51 8.12 -16.90
CA TYR A 150 -13.68 8.60 -15.51
C TYR A 150 -12.33 8.70 -14.81
N ARG A 151 -11.48 7.69 -15.02
CA ARG A 151 -10.14 7.64 -14.48
C ARG A 151 -9.27 8.79 -14.98
N LEU A 152 -9.27 9.04 -16.30
CA LEU A 152 -8.53 10.15 -16.89
C LEU A 152 -8.95 11.50 -16.30
N LYS A 153 -10.26 11.73 -16.10
CA LYS A 153 -10.75 12.95 -15.44
C LYS A 153 -10.26 13.09 -14.01
N GLN A 154 -10.19 12.01 -13.24
CA GLN A 154 -9.62 12.01 -11.90
C GLN A 154 -8.14 12.40 -11.92
N GLU A 155 -7.37 11.86 -12.85
CA GLU A 155 -5.95 12.17 -13.00
C GLU A 155 -5.72 13.62 -13.45
N MET A 156 -6.62 14.19 -14.25
CA MET A 156 -6.61 15.64 -14.56
C MET A 156 -6.85 16.50 -13.31
N VAL A 157 -7.85 16.14 -12.49
CA VAL A 157 -8.11 16.86 -11.24
C VAL A 157 -6.91 16.77 -10.31
N LEU A 158 -6.29 15.59 -10.18
CA LEU A 158 -5.11 15.39 -9.35
C LEU A 158 -3.90 16.18 -9.88
N GLY A 159 -3.55 16.02 -11.15
CA GLY A 159 -2.34 16.60 -11.74
C GLY A 159 -2.48 18.11 -11.95
N PHE A 160 -3.37 18.54 -12.86
CA PHE A 160 -3.57 19.97 -13.17
C PHE A 160 -4.14 20.72 -11.96
N GLY A 161 -5.19 20.18 -11.34
CA GLY A 161 -5.82 20.79 -10.17
C GLY A 161 -4.85 20.89 -8.99
N GLY A 162 -4.07 19.87 -8.74
CA GLY A 162 -3.10 19.84 -7.65
C GLY A 162 -2.01 20.92 -7.77
N VAL A 163 -1.43 21.09 -8.95
CA VAL A 163 -0.43 22.17 -9.16
C VAL A 163 -1.07 23.55 -9.02
N ARG A 164 -2.25 23.76 -9.60
CA ARG A 164 -2.95 25.07 -9.53
C ARG A 164 -3.35 25.46 -8.11
N ILE A 165 -3.85 24.52 -7.30
CA ILE A 165 -4.23 24.83 -5.92
C ILE A 165 -3.00 25.10 -5.05
N LEU A 166 -1.90 24.36 -5.22
CA LEU A 166 -0.65 24.64 -4.50
C LEU A 166 -0.18 26.07 -4.72
N GLN A 167 -0.21 26.54 -5.96
CA GLN A 167 0.21 27.91 -6.27
C GLN A 167 -0.75 28.96 -5.72
N LEU A 168 -2.07 28.75 -5.86
CA LEU A 168 -3.07 29.68 -5.31
C LEU A 168 -2.89 29.82 -3.78
N LEU A 169 -2.45 28.76 -3.12
CA LEU A 169 -2.15 28.75 -1.68
C LEU A 169 -0.77 29.30 -1.32
N GLY A 170 0.05 29.69 -2.31
CA GLY A 170 1.35 30.33 -2.10
C GLY A 170 2.53 29.38 -1.93
N HIS A 171 2.46 28.17 -2.49
CA HIS A 171 3.60 27.24 -2.53
C HIS A 171 4.56 27.60 -3.69
N ASP A 172 5.24 28.74 -3.59
CA ASP A 172 6.12 29.25 -4.67
C ASP A 172 7.56 28.69 -4.60
N ASN A 173 7.90 28.02 -3.50
CA ASN A 173 9.26 27.57 -3.22
C ASN A 173 9.42 26.04 -3.22
N LEU A 174 8.53 25.33 -3.92
CA LEU A 174 8.65 23.88 -4.07
C LEU A 174 9.86 23.52 -4.93
N GLU A 175 10.65 22.57 -4.44
CA GLU A 175 11.86 22.07 -5.09
C GLU A 175 11.64 20.66 -5.67
N ALA A 176 10.68 19.90 -5.12
CA ALA A 176 10.36 18.56 -5.61
C ALA A 176 8.85 18.30 -5.72
N TYR A 177 8.43 17.75 -6.85
CA TYR A 177 7.09 17.21 -7.10
C TYR A 177 7.19 15.69 -7.21
N HIS A 178 6.82 14.98 -6.16
CA HIS A 178 6.92 13.53 -6.10
C HIS A 178 5.63 12.87 -6.59
N MET A 179 5.72 12.14 -7.68
CA MET A 179 4.65 11.33 -8.27
C MET A 179 4.67 9.90 -7.71
N ASN A 180 3.69 9.59 -6.87
CA ASN A 180 3.48 8.23 -6.36
C ASN A 180 2.65 7.43 -7.37
N GLU A 181 3.31 6.80 -8.34
CA GLU A 181 2.79 6.12 -9.53
C GLU A 181 2.34 7.09 -10.65
N GLY A 182 2.10 6.55 -11.84
CA GLY A 182 1.72 7.28 -13.06
C GLY A 182 0.44 8.10 -12.98
N HIS A 183 -0.43 7.81 -12.03
CA HIS A 183 -1.69 8.54 -11.79
C HIS A 183 -1.53 10.05 -11.62
N SER A 184 -0.35 10.48 -11.23
CA SER A 184 -0.05 11.90 -10.98
C SER A 184 0.67 12.58 -12.16
N ALA A 185 0.98 11.83 -13.23
CA ALA A 185 1.87 12.30 -14.30
C ALA A 185 1.40 13.60 -14.99
N LEU A 186 0.10 13.87 -15.01
CA LEU A 186 -0.43 15.11 -15.62
C LEU A 186 0.02 16.39 -14.91
N LEU A 187 0.56 16.29 -13.68
CA LEU A 187 1.18 17.46 -13.03
C LEU A 187 2.36 18.01 -13.84
N THR A 188 3.07 17.15 -14.56
CA THR A 188 4.22 17.54 -15.36
C THR A 188 3.85 18.43 -16.55
N LEU A 189 2.68 18.20 -17.15
CA LEU A 189 2.16 19.04 -18.24
C LEU A 189 1.77 20.43 -17.73
N GLU A 190 1.19 20.53 -16.53
CA GLU A 190 0.89 21.83 -15.92
C GLU A 190 2.18 22.58 -15.55
N LEU A 191 3.22 21.87 -15.09
CA LEU A 191 4.53 22.47 -14.87
C LEU A 191 5.19 22.92 -16.18
N MET A 192 5.09 22.12 -17.24
CA MET A 192 5.60 22.47 -18.57
C MET A 192 4.91 23.73 -19.14
N ASP A 193 3.58 23.82 -19.02
CA ASP A 193 2.83 25.01 -19.47
C ASP A 193 3.32 26.29 -18.77
N ARG A 194 3.72 26.19 -17.53
CA ARG A 194 4.15 27.33 -16.70
C ARG A 194 5.60 27.71 -16.85
N LEU A 195 6.49 26.70 -16.80
CA LEU A 195 7.93 26.92 -16.75
C LEU A 195 8.53 27.04 -18.15
N GLN A 196 7.90 26.42 -19.17
CA GLN A 196 8.34 26.41 -20.57
C GLN A 196 9.77 25.89 -20.73
N ASP A 197 10.26 25.10 -19.77
CA ASP A 197 11.62 24.56 -19.74
C ASP A 197 11.62 23.13 -19.19
N ILE A 198 11.89 22.17 -20.08
CA ILE A 198 11.86 20.74 -19.78
C ILE A 198 12.92 20.33 -18.75
N GLU A 199 14.11 20.95 -18.80
CA GLU A 199 15.17 20.58 -17.86
C GLU A 199 14.81 21.00 -16.44
N THR A 200 14.28 22.21 -16.25
CA THR A 200 13.76 22.64 -14.94
C THR A 200 12.63 21.72 -14.45
N VAL A 201 11.70 21.33 -15.33
CA VAL A 201 10.61 20.41 -14.94
C VAL A 201 11.16 19.05 -14.51
N ARG A 202 12.15 18.50 -15.24
CA ARG A 202 12.81 17.24 -14.90
C ARG A 202 13.50 17.29 -13.53
N GLU A 203 14.29 18.33 -13.30
CA GLU A 203 14.97 18.55 -12.03
C GLU A 203 14.00 18.59 -10.83
N MET A 204 12.81 19.13 -11.04
CA MET A 204 11.77 19.23 -10.01
C MET A 204 10.94 17.95 -9.84
N CYS A 205 10.94 17.02 -10.78
CA CYS A 205 10.05 15.86 -10.76
C CYS A 205 10.74 14.58 -10.30
N VAL A 206 10.09 13.90 -9.36
CA VAL A 206 10.48 12.59 -8.84
C VAL A 206 9.39 11.59 -9.14
N PHE A 207 9.72 10.46 -9.77
CA PHE A 207 8.76 9.43 -10.12
C PHE A 207 9.08 8.09 -9.42
N THR A 208 8.12 7.60 -8.64
CA THR A 208 8.18 6.26 -8.04
C THR A 208 7.17 5.35 -8.71
N THR A 209 7.64 4.31 -9.42
CA THR A 209 6.77 3.27 -9.95
C THR A 209 6.57 2.13 -8.96
N HIS A 210 5.34 1.63 -8.88
CA HIS A 210 4.93 0.51 -8.02
C HIS A 210 4.49 -0.72 -8.83
N THR A 211 4.45 -0.60 -10.14
CA THR A 211 3.84 -1.60 -11.02
C THR A 211 4.92 -2.45 -11.69
N PRO A 212 4.99 -3.78 -11.41
CA PRO A 212 6.05 -4.65 -11.92
C PRO A 212 5.76 -5.25 -13.30
N VAL A 213 4.63 -4.90 -13.93
CA VAL A 213 4.19 -5.46 -15.22
C VAL A 213 3.61 -4.39 -16.14
N PRO A 214 3.89 -4.43 -17.46
CA PRO A 214 3.42 -3.41 -18.41
C PRO A 214 1.90 -3.22 -18.45
N ALA A 215 1.13 -4.29 -18.23
CA ALA A 215 -0.33 -4.27 -18.30
C ALA A 215 -1.00 -3.55 -17.11
N GLY A 216 -0.24 -3.21 -16.07
CA GLY A 216 -0.75 -2.51 -14.89
C GLY A 216 -0.60 -0.98 -14.96
N HIS A 217 0.00 -0.44 -16.02
CA HIS A 217 0.16 1.00 -16.21
C HIS A 217 -1.08 1.60 -16.89
N ASP A 218 -1.53 2.77 -16.42
CA ASP A 218 -2.66 3.48 -17.02
C ASP A 218 -2.32 4.00 -18.42
N ARG A 219 -3.21 3.69 -19.37
CA ARG A 219 -3.08 4.08 -20.77
C ARG A 219 -4.45 4.48 -21.32
N PHE A 220 -4.53 5.65 -21.95
CA PHE A 220 -5.78 6.21 -22.45
C PHE A 220 -5.75 6.37 -23.97
N PRO A 221 -6.79 5.95 -24.72
CA PRO A 221 -6.87 6.16 -26.15
C PRO A 221 -6.67 7.65 -26.52
N LYS A 222 -5.81 7.95 -27.49
CA LYS A 222 -5.45 9.32 -27.91
C LYS A 222 -6.69 10.16 -28.25
N ASP A 223 -7.68 9.56 -28.92
CA ASP A 223 -8.94 10.26 -29.24
C ASP A 223 -9.73 10.62 -27.98
N MET A 224 -9.79 9.71 -27.00
CA MET A 224 -10.39 10.01 -25.69
C MET A 224 -9.66 11.15 -24.98
N VAL A 225 -8.32 11.15 -25.01
CA VAL A 225 -7.52 12.23 -24.41
C VAL A 225 -7.86 13.57 -25.06
N ARG A 226 -7.93 13.61 -26.41
CA ARG A 226 -8.32 14.82 -27.16
C ARG A 226 -9.69 15.35 -26.75
N GLU A 227 -10.68 14.46 -26.64
CA GLU A 227 -12.03 14.83 -26.21
C GLU A 227 -12.06 15.32 -24.74
N VAL A 228 -11.33 14.66 -23.85
CA VAL A 228 -11.39 14.95 -22.40
C VAL A 228 -10.58 16.20 -22.05
N PHE A 229 -9.44 16.43 -22.71
CA PHE A 229 -8.62 17.63 -22.49
C PHE A 229 -9.21 18.88 -23.15
N GLY A 230 -10.07 18.70 -24.17
CA GLY A 230 -10.74 19.77 -24.92
C GLY A 230 -9.94 20.26 -26.13
N GLU A 231 -10.63 21.06 -26.96
CA GLU A 231 -10.13 21.49 -28.28
C GLU A 231 -8.84 22.33 -28.22
N ASN A 232 -8.58 22.99 -27.10
CA ASN A 232 -7.42 23.88 -26.95
C ASN A 232 -6.12 23.12 -26.56
N PHE A 233 -6.17 21.83 -26.28
CA PHE A 233 -4.99 21.05 -25.92
C PHE A 233 -4.40 20.35 -27.14
N ASP A 234 -3.14 20.61 -27.41
CA ASP A 234 -2.41 19.95 -28.51
C ASP A 234 -1.92 18.57 -28.09
N VAL A 235 -2.75 17.55 -28.30
CA VAL A 235 -2.40 16.14 -27.99
C VAL A 235 -1.28 15.63 -28.90
N GLU A 236 -1.09 16.22 -30.08
CA GLU A 236 -0.02 15.82 -31.01
C GLU A 236 1.37 16.18 -30.47
N SER A 237 1.46 17.22 -29.62
CA SER A 237 2.71 17.57 -28.94
C SER A 237 3.25 16.46 -28.01
N LEU A 238 2.43 15.47 -27.65
CA LEU A 238 2.81 14.31 -26.82
C LEU A 238 3.29 13.11 -27.66
N ASP A 239 3.31 13.21 -29.00
CA ASP A 239 3.66 12.09 -29.91
C ASP A 239 5.19 11.94 -30.05
N HIS A 240 5.85 11.68 -28.91
CA HIS A 240 7.29 11.44 -28.84
C HIS A 240 7.63 10.56 -27.62
N ASP A 241 8.81 9.97 -27.59
CA ASP A 241 9.40 9.22 -26.45
C ASP A 241 8.49 8.17 -25.82
N ASN A 242 7.64 7.51 -26.63
CA ASN A 242 6.64 6.51 -26.22
C ASN A 242 5.57 7.06 -25.25
N ILE A 243 5.43 8.38 -25.10
CA ILE A 243 4.32 8.99 -24.33
C ILE A 243 2.99 8.64 -25.00
N ILE A 244 2.90 8.77 -26.33
CA ILE A 244 1.87 8.10 -27.11
C ILE A 244 2.47 6.79 -27.64
N ASP A 245 1.90 5.66 -27.21
CA ASP A 245 2.39 4.34 -27.57
C ASP A 245 1.99 3.95 -29.04
N ASP A 246 2.51 2.81 -29.52
CA ASP A 246 2.26 2.26 -30.86
C ASP A 246 0.79 1.88 -31.10
N GLN A 247 -0.03 1.83 -30.04
CA GLN A 247 -1.47 1.62 -30.11
C GLN A 247 -2.27 2.93 -30.04
N ALA A 248 -1.61 4.08 -30.25
CA ALA A 248 -2.18 5.42 -30.14
C ALA A 248 -2.85 5.65 -28.77
N ARG A 249 -2.15 5.33 -27.66
CA ARG A 249 -2.62 5.53 -26.29
C ARG A 249 -1.62 6.40 -25.52
N LEU A 250 -2.12 7.38 -24.77
CA LEU A 250 -1.33 8.13 -23.79
C LEU A 250 -0.92 7.18 -22.65
N ASN A 251 0.38 6.99 -22.49
CA ASN A 251 0.96 6.16 -21.46
C ASN A 251 1.44 7.04 -20.29
N MET A 252 0.71 6.99 -19.17
CA MET A 252 0.97 7.84 -18.02
C MET A 252 2.34 7.56 -17.38
N THR A 253 2.81 6.33 -17.46
CA THR A 253 4.14 5.98 -16.95
C THR A 253 5.25 6.58 -17.81
N TYR A 254 5.16 6.50 -19.14
CA TYR A 254 6.15 7.15 -20.01
C TYR A 254 6.11 8.69 -19.90
N LEU A 255 4.93 9.26 -19.69
CA LEU A 255 4.80 10.69 -19.40
C LEU A 255 5.57 11.07 -18.11
N ALA A 256 5.41 10.29 -17.04
CA ALA A 256 6.12 10.51 -15.79
C ALA A 256 7.65 10.29 -15.94
N LEU A 257 8.05 9.22 -16.63
CA LEU A 257 9.46 8.89 -16.88
C LEU A 257 10.17 10.01 -17.65
N TYR A 258 9.54 10.52 -18.71
CA TYR A 258 10.12 11.55 -19.58
C TYR A 258 10.37 12.87 -18.84
N HIS A 259 9.49 13.22 -17.91
CA HIS A 259 9.53 14.49 -17.18
C HIS A 259 10.18 14.37 -15.78
N SER A 260 10.86 13.28 -15.46
CA SER A 260 11.51 13.10 -14.15
C SER A 260 13.00 12.86 -14.29
N GLU A 261 13.80 13.56 -13.47
CA GLU A 261 15.23 13.28 -13.35
C GLU A 261 15.47 12.07 -12.46
N TYR A 262 14.78 12.02 -11.31
CA TYR A 262 14.92 10.90 -10.38
C TYR A 262 13.75 9.93 -10.52
N ILE A 263 14.09 8.67 -10.85
CA ILE A 263 13.12 7.59 -11.05
C ILE A 263 13.53 6.39 -10.20
N ASN A 264 12.58 5.80 -9.46
CA ASN A 264 12.89 4.62 -8.66
C ASN A 264 11.78 3.58 -8.64
N GLY A 265 12.18 2.32 -8.46
CA GLY A 265 11.33 1.22 -8.03
C GLY A 265 11.32 1.09 -6.50
N VAL A 266 10.44 0.24 -5.97
CA VAL A 266 10.06 0.15 -4.54
C VAL A 266 10.66 -1.04 -3.79
N ALA A 267 11.57 -1.77 -4.41
CA ALA A 267 12.45 -2.79 -3.85
C ALA A 267 13.62 -2.97 -4.82
N LYS A 268 14.75 -3.53 -4.37
CA LYS A 268 15.91 -3.76 -5.24
C LYS A 268 15.53 -4.57 -6.48
N LYS A 269 14.80 -5.68 -6.28
CA LYS A 269 14.33 -6.52 -7.39
C LYS A 269 13.36 -5.80 -8.31
N HIS A 270 12.52 -4.93 -7.78
CA HIS A 270 11.60 -4.14 -8.58
C HIS A 270 12.35 -3.09 -9.42
N GLY A 271 13.37 -2.43 -8.89
CA GLY A 271 14.25 -1.55 -9.66
C GLY A 271 14.88 -2.27 -10.86
N GLU A 272 15.44 -3.48 -10.65
CA GLU A 272 15.95 -4.31 -11.75
C GLU A 272 14.87 -4.67 -12.79
N THR A 273 13.64 -4.91 -12.34
CA THR A 273 12.52 -5.26 -13.22
C THR A 273 12.07 -4.03 -14.02
N ALA A 274 11.91 -2.89 -13.36
CA ALA A 274 11.56 -1.61 -13.98
C ALA A 274 12.64 -1.15 -14.98
N GLN A 275 13.94 -1.31 -14.63
CA GLN A 275 15.05 -1.00 -15.56
C GLN A 275 15.00 -1.84 -16.85
N LYS A 276 14.52 -3.09 -16.77
CA LYS A 276 14.32 -3.93 -17.98
C LYS A 276 13.09 -3.52 -18.78
N MET A 277 12.04 -3.02 -18.13
CA MET A 277 10.84 -2.51 -18.83
C MET A 277 11.09 -1.18 -19.52
N PHE A 278 11.98 -0.35 -18.96
CA PHE A 278 12.27 1.01 -19.43
C PHE A 278 13.78 1.21 -19.55
N PRO A 279 14.42 0.52 -20.52
CA PRO A 279 15.88 0.50 -20.66
C PRO A 279 16.50 1.86 -21.01
N GLU A 280 15.70 2.79 -21.54
CA GLU A 280 16.12 4.14 -21.93
C GLU A 280 16.31 5.07 -20.73
N TYR A 281 15.74 4.73 -19.57
CA TYR A 281 15.77 5.55 -18.35
C TYR A 281 16.68 4.90 -17.31
N ARG A 282 17.32 5.74 -16.48
CA ARG A 282 18.03 5.25 -15.30
C ARG A 282 17.03 5.08 -14.16
N ILE A 283 16.87 3.87 -13.65
CA ILE A 283 15.93 3.56 -12.58
C ILE A 283 16.68 3.05 -11.35
N ASP A 284 16.64 3.82 -10.29
CA ASP A 284 17.17 3.45 -8.99
C ASP A 284 16.18 2.60 -8.19
N ALA A 285 16.51 2.22 -6.97
CA ALA A 285 15.62 1.49 -6.06
C ALA A 285 15.69 2.05 -4.65
N ILE A 286 14.55 2.48 -4.12
CA ILE A 286 14.37 2.76 -2.70
C ILE A 286 13.37 1.75 -2.17
N THR A 287 13.86 0.78 -1.39
CA THR A 287 12.98 -0.25 -0.83
C THR A 287 11.98 0.36 0.12
N ASN A 288 10.70 0.02 -0.05
CA ASN A 288 9.62 0.49 0.81
C ASN A 288 9.89 0.22 2.30
N GLY A 289 9.17 0.92 3.12
CA GLY A 289 9.09 0.75 4.56
C GLY A 289 7.67 0.93 5.06
N ILE A 290 7.51 0.87 6.36
CA ILE A 290 6.25 1.07 7.08
C ILE A 290 6.42 2.14 8.16
N HIS A 291 5.38 2.87 8.49
CA HIS A 291 5.40 3.79 9.62
C HIS A 291 5.26 3.00 10.93
N THR A 292 6.36 2.86 11.67
CA THR A 292 6.44 1.95 12.83
C THR A 292 5.37 2.22 13.88
N ARG A 293 5.11 3.49 14.24
CA ARG A 293 4.11 3.87 15.23
C ARG A 293 2.67 3.52 14.81
N THR A 294 2.37 3.54 13.52
CA THR A 294 1.05 3.14 13.03
C THR A 294 0.83 1.64 13.16
N TRP A 295 1.84 0.83 12.86
CA TRP A 295 1.67 -0.60 12.66
C TRP A 295 2.09 -1.49 13.83
N VAL A 296 2.78 -0.94 14.81
CA VAL A 296 3.11 -1.68 16.04
C VAL A 296 1.84 -1.94 16.86
N ALA A 297 1.67 -3.17 17.36
CA ALA A 297 0.64 -3.51 18.33
C ALA A 297 0.90 -2.77 19.65
N GLU A 298 -0.16 -2.40 20.36
CA GLU A 298 -0.02 -1.57 21.56
C GLU A 298 0.80 -2.24 22.66
N SER A 299 0.63 -3.55 22.85
CA SER A 299 1.42 -4.34 23.82
C SER A 299 2.90 -4.37 23.45
N MET A 300 3.22 -4.44 22.15
CA MET A 300 4.58 -4.41 21.65
C MET A 300 5.19 -3.01 21.75
N ALA A 301 4.40 -1.96 21.47
CA ALA A 301 4.83 -0.57 21.65
C ALA A 301 5.24 -0.29 23.11
N ARG A 302 4.41 -0.71 24.09
CA ARG A 302 4.74 -0.60 25.53
C ARG A 302 6.02 -1.36 25.90
N LEU A 303 6.27 -2.51 25.25
CA LEU A 303 7.53 -3.25 25.43
C LEU A 303 8.72 -2.44 24.90
N PHE A 304 8.59 -1.88 23.71
CA PHE A 304 9.65 -1.06 23.10
C PHE A 304 9.90 0.23 23.90
N ASP A 305 8.86 0.92 24.39
CA ASP A 305 8.99 2.10 25.24
C ASP A 305 9.85 1.82 26.47
N ARG A 306 9.70 0.63 27.05
CA ARG A 306 10.45 0.20 28.23
C ARG A 306 11.91 -0.13 27.95
N TYR A 307 12.19 -0.83 26.85
CA TYR A 307 13.52 -1.40 26.58
C TYR A 307 14.32 -0.62 25.53
N ILE A 308 13.66 0.13 24.68
CA ILE A 308 14.25 0.86 23.53
C ILE A 308 13.57 2.24 23.39
N PRO A 309 13.62 3.12 24.40
CA PRO A 309 12.77 4.32 24.45
C PRO A 309 12.98 5.31 23.29
N SER A 310 14.05 5.19 22.51
CA SER A 310 14.29 6.02 21.31
C SER A 310 13.55 5.56 20.06
N TRP A 311 12.93 4.36 20.05
CA TRP A 311 12.34 3.75 18.86
C TRP A 311 11.31 4.62 18.10
N PRO A 312 10.50 5.47 18.78
CA PRO A 312 9.54 6.27 18.02
C PRO A 312 10.18 7.35 17.15
N ASN A 313 11.34 7.89 17.60
CA ASN A 313 12.10 8.90 16.85
C ASN A 313 13.15 8.29 15.91
N ASP A 314 13.68 7.14 16.30
CA ASP A 314 14.68 6.38 15.54
C ASP A 314 14.28 4.89 15.51
N PRO A 315 13.46 4.48 14.54
CA PRO A 315 13.09 3.07 14.39
C PRO A 315 14.28 2.12 14.20
N SER A 316 15.44 2.62 13.74
CA SER A 316 16.64 1.80 13.61
C SER A 316 17.15 1.28 14.96
N ALA A 317 16.77 1.94 16.07
CA ALA A 317 17.06 1.49 17.42
C ALA A 317 16.41 0.13 17.78
N LEU A 318 15.38 -0.29 17.04
CA LEU A 318 14.76 -1.63 17.20
C LEU A 318 15.75 -2.79 16.99
N ARG A 319 16.91 -2.56 16.38
CA ARG A 319 18.02 -3.53 16.38
C ARG A 319 18.43 -4.00 17.77
N ASN A 320 18.16 -3.21 18.80
CA ASN A 320 18.40 -3.55 20.19
C ASN A 320 17.36 -4.51 20.79
N ALA A 321 16.35 -4.94 20.04
CA ALA A 321 15.35 -5.91 20.46
C ALA A 321 15.97 -7.26 20.88
N LEU A 322 17.18 -7.57 20.39
CA LEU A 322 17.95 -8.75 20.81
C LEU A 322 18.30 -8.74 22.31
N ASN A 323 18.29 -7.56 22.96
CA ASN A 323 18.54 -7.41 24.40
C ASN A 323 17.27 -7.53 25.26
N ILE A 324 16.08 -7.63 24.63
CA ILE A 324 14.83 -7.83 25.34
C ILE A 324 14.74 -9.31 25.76
N PRO A 325 14.41 -9.61 27.04
CA PRO A 325 14.16 -10.99 27.44
C PRO A 325 13.05 -11.63 26.57
N ARG A 326 13.30 -12.81 26.07
CA ARG A 326 12.41 -13.49 25.11
C ARG A 326 10.99 -13.70 25.62
N GLU A 327 10.86 -14.04 26.90
CA GLU A 327 9.56 -14.19 27.56
C GLU A 327 8.75 -12.88 27.60
N LYS A 328 9.40 -11.71 27.54
CA LYS A 328 8.71 -10.41 27.47
C LYS A 328 8.19 -10.12 26.07
N ILE A 329 8.94 -10.52 25.03
CA ILE A 329 8.47 -10.45 23.65
C ILE A 329 7.25 -11.36 23.48
N TRP A 330 7.34 -12.60 24.00
CA TRP A 330 6.22 -13.53 23.96
C TRP A 330 4.99 -13.02 24.68
N ALA A 331 5.15 -12.48 25.87
CA ALA A 331 4.04 -11.93 26.65
C ALA A 331 3.35 -10.75 25.93
N ALA A 332 4.13 -9.87 25.30
CA ALA A 332 3.60 -8.76 24.50
C ALA A 332 2.85 -9.27 23.26
N HIS A 333 3.41 -10.25 22.57
CA HIS A 333 2.77 -10.88 21.40
C HIS A 333 1.48 -11.61 21.81
N THR A 334 1.49 -12.39 22.89
CA THR A 334 0.29 -13.10 23.38
C THR A 334 -0.83 -12.12 23.71
N ALA A 335 -0.52 -10.94 24.26
CA ALA A 335 -1.51 -9.91 24.52
C ALA A 335 -2.10 -9.35 23.21
N ALA A 336 -1.28 -9.08 22.19
CA ALA A 336 -1.77 -8.66 20.87
C ALA A 336 -2.59 -9.76 20.19
N LYS A 337 -2.18 -11.02 20.34
CA LYS A 337 -2.92 -12.17 19.82
C LYS A 337 -4.28 -12.31 20.50
N GLN A 338 -4.35 -12.14 21.81
CA GLN A 338 -5.61 -12.19 22.54
C GLN A 338 -6.58 -11.11 22.04
N GLU A 339 -6.10 -9.86 21.85
CA GLU A 339 -6.91 -8.76 21.30
C GLU A 339 -7.46 -9.11 19.89
N LEU A 340 -6.63 -9.69 19.03
CA LEU A 340 -7.05 -10.17 17.70
C LEU A 340 -8.11 -11.26 17.82
N LEU A 341 -7.87 -12.28 18.66
CA LEU A 341 -8.76 -13.43 18.78
C LEU A 341 -10.10 -13.06 19.44
N ASP A 342 -10.12 -12.13 20.39
CA ASP A 342 -11.37 -11.62 20.97
C ASP A 342 -12.21 -10.96 19.88
N PHE A 343 -11.61 -10.13 19.03
CA PHE A 343 -12.27 -9.51 17.89
C PHE A 343 -12.80 -10.55 16.88
N VAL A 344 -11.99 -11.56 16.55
CA VAL A 344 -12.37 -12.63 15.61
C VAL A 344 -13.49 -13.49 16.16
N ASN A 345 -13.37 -13.93 17.40
CA ASN A 345 -14.36 -14.80 18.05
C ASN A 345 -15.74 -14.13 18.15
N GLU A 346 -15.75 -12.83 18.49
CA GLU A 346 -17.00 -12.05 18.51
C GLU A 346 -17.63 -11.94 17.11
N ARG A 347 -16.82 -11.70 16.08
CA ARG A 347 -17.31 -11.46 14.70
C ARG A 347 -17.70 -12.73 13.96
N CYS A 348 -16.91 -13.80 14.13
CA CYS A 348 -17.08 -15.05 13.37
C CYS A 348 -17.82 -16.12 14.16
N GLY A 349 -18.17 -15.88 15.44
CA GLY A 349 -18.83 -16.87 16.30
C GLY A 349 -17.97 -18.11 16.56
N LEU A 350 -16.64 -17.92 16.64
CA LEU A 350 -15.65 -18.97 16.89
C LEU A 350 -15.15 -18.94 18.35
N SER A 351 -14.28 -19.89 18.67
CA SER A 351 -13.64 -20.00 19.99
C SER A 351 -12.14 -20.23 19.87
N MET A 352 -11.48 -19.48 18.98
CA MET A 352 -10.04 -19.54 18.75
C MET A 352 -9.27 -19.25 20.03
N GLN A 353 -8.15 -19.96 20.22
CA GLN A 353 -7.38 -19.96 21.47
C GLN A 353 -5.96 -19.39 21.26
N PRO A 354 -5.40 -18.65 22.25
CA PRO A 354 -4.10 -18.00 22.09
C PRO A 354 -2.89 -18.96 22.07
N ASP A 355 -3.03 -20.18 22.58
CA ASP A 355 -2.00 -21.20 22.56
C ASP A 355 -1.97 -22.05 21.28
N VAL A 356 -2.92 -21.87 20.37
CA VAL A 356 -2.99 -22.54 19.08
C VAL A 356 -2.30 -21.69 17.98
N LEU A 357 -1.45 -22.33 17.15
CA LEU A 357 -0.78 -21.66 16.03
C LEU A 357 -1.78 -20.96 15.12
N THR A 358 -1.62 -19.65 14.94
CA THR A 358 -2.51 -18.83 14.12
C THR A 358 -1.78 -18.31 12.89
N ILE A 359 -2.29 -18.67 11.69
CA ILE A 359 -1.76 -18.24 10.39
C ILE A 359 -2.67 -17.16 9.82
N GLY A 360 -2.09 -16.00 9.45
CA GLY A 360 -2.81 -14.90 8.82
C GLY A 360 -2.46 -14.72 7.35
N PHE A 361 -3.49 -14.52 6.53
CA PHE A 361 -3.36 -14.10 5.14
C PHE A 361 -4.34 -12.97 4.86
N ALA A 362 -3.86 -11.74 4.68
CA ALA A 362 -4.72 -10.60 4.41
C ALA A 362 -4.15 -9.69 3.32
N ARG A 363 -4.84 -9.65 2.18
CA ARG A 363 -4.39 -8.93 0.98
C ARG A 363 -5.57 -8.67 0.05
N ARG A 364 -5.41 -7.68 -0.86
CA ARG A 364 -6.34 -7.53 -1.99
C ARG A 364 -6.49 -8.89 -2.71
N ALA A 365 -7.72 -9.35 -2.88
CA ALA A 365 -8.01 -10.59 -3.60
C ALA A 365 -7.75 -10.36 -5.11
N ALA A 366 -6.60 -10.83 -5.57
CA ALA A 366 -6.19 -10.80 -6.96
C ALA A 366 -5.50 -12.14 -7.29
N ALA A 367 -5.67 -12.64 -8.51
CA ALA A 367 -5.24 -13.98 -8.89
C ALA A 367 -3.74 -14.27 -8.61
N TYR A 368 -2.85 -13.30 -8.89
CA TYR A 368 -1.42 -13.48 -8.68
C TYR A 368 -1.01 -13.57 -7.20
N LYS A 369 -1.86 -13.13 -6.27
CA LYS A 369 -1.64 -13.26 -4.82
C LYS A 369 -1.84 -14.68 -4.31
N ARG A 370 -2.54 -15.52 -5.06
CA ARG A 370 -2.77 -16.95 -4.82
C ARG A 370 -3.23 -17.24 -3.38
N ALA A 371 -4.24 -16.51 -2.91
CA ALA A 371 -4.77 -16.62 -1.54
C ALA A 371 -5.21 -18.05 -1.17
N ASP A 372 -5.62 -18.84 -2.15
CA ASP A 372 -6.08 -20.22 -1.99
C ASP A 372 -4.95 -21.27 -1.98
N LEU A 373 -3.66 -20.86 -1.99
CA LEU A 373 -2.53 -21.81 -2.05
C LEU A 373 -2.48 -22.68 -0.79
N LEU A 374 -2.71 -22.12 0.40
CA LEU A 374 -2.75 -22.86 1.66
C LEU A 374 -3.90 -23.89 1.70
N LEU A 375 -4.97 -23.64 0.98
CA LEU A 375 -6.15 -24.50 0.89
C LEU A 375 -6.15 -25.38 -0.39
N SER A 376 -5.00 -25.51 -1.07
CA SER A 376 -4.92 -26.30 -2.32
C SER A 376 -4.98 -27.81 -2.09
N ASP A 377 -4.60 -28.28 -0.89
CA ASP A 377 -4.64 -29.68 -0.46
C ASP A 377 -5.13 -29.72 1.00
N THR A 378 -6.45 -29.69 1.17
CA THR A 378 -7.09 -29.68 2.49
C THR A 378 -6.90 -30.97 3.26
N ASP A 379 -6.81 -32.13 2.56
CA ASP A 379 -6.58 -33.43 3.21
C ASP A 379 -5.20 -33.48 3.86
N ARG A 380 -4.18 -32.95 3.16
CA ARG A 380 -2.83 -32.83 3.72
C ARG A 380 -2.79 -31.87 4.90
N LEU A 381 -3.51 -30.74 4.81
CA LEU A 381 -3.59 -29.77 5.90
C LEU A 381 -4.24 -30.38 7.17
N ILE A 382 -5.32 -31.14 7.03
CA ILE A 382 -5.96 -31.87 8.12
C ILE A 382 -5.00 -32.90 8.72
N LYS A 383 -4.29 -33.65 7.88
CA LYS A 383 -3.30 -34.63 8.37
C LYS A 383 -2.18 -33.97 9.17
N LEU A 384 -1.72 -32.76 8.77
CA LEU A 384 -0.72 -32.01 9.53
C LEU A 384 -1.24 -31.64 10.93
N VAL A 385 -2.49 -31.17 11.00
CA VAL A 385 -3.16 -30.84 12.28
C VAL A 385 -3.27 -32.08 13.17
N ASP A 386 -3.71 -33.21 12.64
CA ASP A 386 -3.83 -34.46 13.39
C ASP A 386 -2.48 -35.01 13.90
N THR A 387 -1.37 -34.66 13.21
CA THR A 387 -0.04 -35.18 13.52
C THR A 387 0.77 -34.27 14.46
N HIS A 388 0.72 -32.95 14.25
CA HIS A 388 1.62 -31.99 14.90
C HIS A 388 0.92 -31.02 15.87
N GLY A 389 -0.40 -30.92 15.81
CA GLY A 389 -1.18 -30.03 16.67
C GLY A 389 -2.09 -29.06 15.88
N PRO A 390 -3.02 -28.39 16.58
CA PRO A 390 -4.06 -27.60 15.94
C PRO A 390 -3.50 -26.36 15.24
N ILE A 391 -4.21 -25.89 14.21
CA ILE A 391 -3.94 -24.64 13.48
C ILE A 391 -5.22 -23.81 13.44
N GLN A 392 -5.09 -22.51 13.59
CA GLN A 392 -6.15 -21.52 13.32
C GLN A 392 -5.75 -20.67 12.11
N ILE A 393 -6.71 -20.34 11.24
CA ILE A 393 -6.42 -19.62 10.00
C ILE A 393 -7.32 -18.39 9.87
N LEU A 394 -6.72 -17.24 9.61
CA LEU A 394 -7.41 -15.97 9.39
C LEU A 394 -7.15 -15.46 7.98
N TYR A 395 -8.22 -15.33 7.21
CA TYR A 395 -8.22 -14.66 5.92
C TYR A 395 -8.85 -13.27 6.01
N ALA A 396 -8.39 -12.34 5.19
CA ALA A 396 -9.07 -11.08 4.95
C ALA A 396 -8.66 -10.49 3.58
N GLY A 397 -9.51 -9.64 3.02
CA GLY A 397 -9.18 -8.94 1.79
C GLY A 397 -10.41 -8.59 0.97
N LYS A 398 -10.25 -7.60 0.10
CA LYS A 398 -11.30 -7.15 -0.82
C LYS A 398 -10.86 -7.42 -2.26
N ALA A 399 -11.78 -7.87 -3.11
CA ALA A 399 -11.61 -7.84 -4.56
C ALA A 399 -12.05 -6.48 -5.09
N HIS A 400 -11.38 -5.97 -6.13
CA HIS A 400 -11.88 -4.77 -6.82
C HIS A 400 -13.29 -5.05 -7.37
N PRO A 401 -14.24 -4.09 -7.33
CA PRO A 401 -15.63 -4.31 -7.79
C PRO A 401 -15.75 -4.88 -9.21
N LYS A 402 -14.80 -4.60 -10.09
CA LYS A 402 -14.73 -5.11 -11.47
C LYS A 402 -13.85 -6.36 -11.63
N ASP A 403 -13.19 -6.84 -10.57
CA ASP A 403 -12.34 -8.04 -10.63
C ASP A 403 -13.15 -9.31 -10.31
N GLU A 404 -13.86 -9.81 -11.32
CA GLU A 404 -14.66 -11.04 -11.19
C GLU A 404 -13.80 -12.26 -10.80
N LYS A 405 -12.52 -12.29 -11.21
CA LYS A 405 -11.59 -13.37 -10.81
C LYS A 405 -11.23 -13.28 -9.33
N GLY A 406 -11.03 -12.06 -8.82
CA GLY A 406 -10.80 -11.82 -7.40
C GLY A 406 -12.03 -12.19 -6.55
N LYS A 407 -13.23 -11.84 -7.00
CA LYS A 407 -14.49 -12.23 -6.34
C LYS A 407 -14.68 -13.75 -6.34
N ALA A 408 -14.46 -14.40 -7.48
CA ALA A 408 -14.50 -15.85 -7.56
C ALA A 408 -13.48 -16.55 -6.64
N LEU A 409 -12.30 -15.96 -6.44
CA LEU A 409 -11.28 -16.45 -5.52
C LEU A 409 -11.78 -16.38 -4.06
N ILE A 410 -12.42 -15.28 -3.65
CA ILE A 410 -13.02 -15.14 -2.31
C ILE A 410 -14.06 -16.25 -2.10
N LYS A 411 -14.97 -16.45 -3.07
CA LYS A 411 -15.98 -17.49 -3.01
C LYS A 411 -15.36 -18.90 -2.88
N ALA A 412 -14.35 -19.20 -3.69
CA ALA A 412 -13.65 -20.49 -3.64
C ALA A 412 -12.95 -20.74 -2.30
N ILE A 413 -12.45 -19.69 -1.64
CA ILE A 413 -11.90 -19.78 -0.29
C ILE A 413 -13.01 -20.15 0.69
N HIS A 414 -14.16 -19.50 0.65
CA HIS A 414 -15.31 -19.81 1.52
C HIS A 414 -15.79 -21.25 1.35
N GLU A 415 -15.91 -21.75 0.12
CA GLU A 415 -16.29 -23.15 -0.15
C GLU A 415 -15.30 -24.13 0.49
N LYS A 416 -14.00 -23.85 0.43
CA LYS A 416 -12.97 -24.69 1.07
C LYS A 416 -12.97 -24.57 2.60
N MET A 417 -13.23 -23.37 3.13
CA MET A 417 -13.40 -23.18 4.57
C MET A 417 -14.55 -24.03 5.11
N ASP A 418 -15.70 -24.02 4.45
CA ASP A 418 -16.86 -24.84 4.83
C ASP A 418 -16.57 -26.34 4.83
N ALA A 419 -15.70 -26.79 3.94
CA ALA A 419 -15.31 -28.18 3.85
C ALA A 419 -14.41 -28.68 5.00
N ILE A 420 -13.71 -27.77 5.70
CA ILE A 420 -12.72 -28.15 6.74
C ILE A 420 -13.04 -27.56 8.13
N LYS A 421 -14.09 -26.76 8.29
CA LYS A 421 -14.41 -26.04 9.54
C LYS A 421 -14.62 -26.94 10.77
N ASP A 422 -14.98 -28.22 10.58
CA ASP A 422 -15.12 -29.18 11.68
C ASP A 422 -13.76 -29.69 12.19
N LYS A 423 -12.65 -29.36 11.52
CA LYS A 423 -11.28 -29.80 11.84
C LYS A 423 -10.32 -28.66 12.13
N ILE A 424 -10.54 -27.51 11.52
CA ILE A 424 -9.65 -26.36 11.61
C ILE A 424 -10.50 -25.10 11.80
N ASP A 425 -10.24 -24.35 12.86
CA ASP A 425 -10.85 -23.03 13.07
C ASP A 425 -10.35 -22.08 12.00
N ILE A 426 -11.26 -21.59 11.14
CA ILE A 426 -10.92 -20.74 10.02
C ILE A 426 -11.97 -19.64 9.86
N CYS A 427 -11.54 -18.40 9.71
CA CYS A 427 -12.40 -17.25 9.52
C CYS A 427 -11.92 -16.39 8.34
N TYR A 428 -12.87 -15.87 7.57
CA TYR A 428 -12.65 -14.78 6.62
C TYR A 428 -13.19 -13.49 7.24
N LEU A 429 -12.29 -12.58 7.64
CA LEU A 429 -12.65 -11.28 8.19
C LEU A 429 -13.07 -10.34 7.07
N GLU A 430 -14.34 -9.99 7.06
CA GLU A 430 -14.92 -9.04 6.12
C GLU A 430 -14.38 -7.62 6.31
N ASN A 431 -14.54 -6.83 5.25
CA ASN A 431 -14.26 -5.41 5.24
C ASN A 431 -12.83 -5.05 5.70
N TYR A 432 -11.84 -5.75 5.16
CA TYR A 432 -10.43 -5.50 5.44
C TYR A 432 -10.07 -4.02 5.30
N ASP A 433 -9.57 -3.42 6.37
CA ASP A 433 -9.17 -2.03 6.52
C ASP A 433 -7.88 -1.90 7.35
N MET A 434 -7.43 -0.66 7.64
CA MET A 434 -6.21 -0.43 8.42
C MET A 434 -6.32 -0.93 9.86
N TYR A 435 -7.50 -0.86 10.48
CA TYR A 435 -7.72 -1.35 11.85
C TYR A 435 -7.57 -2.87 11.91
N ARG A 436 -8.30 -3.60 11.04
CA ARG A 436 -8.20 -5.07 10.95
C ARG A 436 -6.80 -5.51 10.53
N ALA A 437 -6.16 -4.75 9.62
CA ALA A 437 -4.79 -5.01 9.22
C ALA A 437 -3.82 -4.93 10.42
N LYS A 438 -3.97 -3.90 11.28
CA LYS A 438 -3.13 -3.72 12.47
C LYS A 438 -3.30 -4.88 13.46
N LEU A 439 -4.55 -5.31 13.73
CA LEU A 439 -4.81 -6.47 14.57
C LEU A 439 -4.16 -7.74 14.01
N LEU A 440 -4.36 -8.01 12.72
CA LEU A 440 -3.82 -9.22 12.08
C LEU A 440 -2.29 -9.25 12.09
N VAL A 441 -1.61 -8.19 11.64
CA VAL A 441 -0.14 -8.17 11.58
C VAL A 441 0.52 -8.14 12.96
N GLY A 442 -0.21 -7.78 14.00
CA GLY A 442 0.27 -7.80 15.38
C GLY A 442 -0.02 -9.11 16.12
N GLY A 443 -1.14 -9.78 15.78
CA GLY A 443 -1.68 -10.85 16.61
C GLY A 443 -1.58 -12.27 16.04
N VAL A 444 -1.31 -12.47 14.74
CA VAL A 444 -1.06 -13.82 14.21
C VAL A 444 0.37 -14.28 14.54
N ASP A 445 0.61 -15.59 14.56
CA ASP A 445 1.96 -16.15 14.79
C ASP A 445 2.77 -16.21 13.49
N VAL A 446 2.10 -16.49 12.38
CA VAL A 446 2.69 -16.59 11.04
C VAL A 446 1.95 -15.71 10.06
N TRP A 447 2.71 -14.89 9.33
CA TRP A 447 2.20 -14.10 8.22
C TRP A 447 2.51 -14.80 6.90
N LEU A 448 1.47 -15.21 6.20
CA LEU A 448 1.59 -15.96 4.94
C LEU A 448 1.49 -15.02 3.73
N ASN A 449 2.45 -15.14 2.81
CA ASN A 449 2.44 -14.46 1.50
C ASN A 449 2.80 -15.42 0.38
N THR A 450 1.92 -15.54 -0.61
CA THR A 450 2.05 -16.51 -1.69
C THR A 450 2.01 -15.90 -3.10
N PRO A 451 2.64 -14.74 -3.37
CA PRO A 451 2.55 -14.13 -4.69
C PRO A 451 3.18 -15.00 -5.78
N LEU A 452 2.69 -14.86 -7.00
CA LEU A 452 3.35 -15.42 -8.18
C LEU A 452 4.56 -14.55 -8.54
N ARG A 453 5.74 -15.13 -8.54
CA ARG A 453 6.98 -14.43 -8.95
C ARG A 453 6.98 -14.09 -10.44
N PRO A 454 7.46 -12.92 -10.84
CA PRO A 454 8.00 -11.77 -10.10
C PRO A 454 6.97 -10.63 -9.92
N MET A 455 5.71 -10.93 -9.63
CA MET A 455 4.61 -9.97 -9.68
C MET A 455 4.42 -9.13 -8.40
N GLU A 456 5.20 -9.37 -7.35
CA GLU A 456 5.19 -8.56 -6.14
C GLU A 456 6.29 -7.50 -6.22
N ALA A 457 5.92 -6.25 -6.47
CA ALA A 457 6.90 -5.16 -6.58
C ALA A 457 7.68 -4.95 -5.26
N SER A 458 6.99 -4.92 -4.15
CA SER A 458 7.58 -4.83 -2.82
C SER A 458 6.78 -5.64 -1.80
N GLY A 459 5.52 -5.28 -1.56
CA GLY A 459 4.77 -5.72 -0.39
C GLY A 459 5.22 -4.97 0.88
N THR A 460 4.28 -4.69 1.79
CA THR A 460 4.58 -4.05 3.08
C THR A 460 3.94 -4.77 4.26
N SER A 461 2.98 -5.67 4.02
CA SER A 461 2.28 -6.38 5.09
C SER A 461 3.21 -7.27 5.92
N GLY A 462 4.15 -7.97 5.27
CA GLY A 462 5.15 -8.78 5.95
C GLY A 462 6.15 -7.95 6.76
N MET A 463 6.45 -6.71 6.35
CA MET A 463 7.25 -5.77 7.14
C MET A 463 6.52 -5.38 8.44
N LYS A 464 5.19 -5.15 8.37
CA LYS A 464 4.34 -4.85 9.52
C LYS A 464 4.28 -6.01 10.50
N ALA A 465 4.15 -7.22 9.98
CA ALA A 465 4.22 -8.46 10.75
C ALA A 465 5.58 -8.61 11.46
N ALA A 466 6.69 -8.44 10.73
CA ALA A 466 8.04 -8.53 11.27
C ALA A 466 8.31 -7.51 12.40
N LEU A 467 7.80 -6.28 12.28
CA LEU A 467 7.88 -5.26 13.33
C LEU A 467 7.29 -5.75 14.67
N ASN A 468 6.25 -6.56 14.60
CA ASN A 468 5.56 -7.13 15.76
C ASN A 468 6.12 -8.50 16.20
N GLY A 469 7.23 -8.94 15.62
CA GLY A 469 7.81 -10.26 15.90
C GLY A 469 7.07 -11.42 15.24
N VAL A 470 6.04 -11.17 14.42
CA VAL A 470 5.32 -12.20 13.67
C VAL A 470 6.23 -12.77 12.57
N ILE A 471 6.26 -14.08 12.46
CA ILE A 471 7.18 -14.76 11.55
C ILE A 471 6.61 -14.83 10.14
N ASN A 472 7.41 -14.48 9.13
CA ASN A 472 7.00 -14.54 7.74
C ASN A 472 7.21 -15.92 7.13
N LEU A 473 6.17 -16.48 6.50
CA LEU A 473 6.23 -17.61 5.61
C LEU A 473 5.82 -17.12 4.22
N SER A 474 6.79 -16.88 3.35
CA SER A 474 6.52 -16.16 2.12
C SER A 474 7.31 -16.66 0.92
N VAL A 475 6.70 -16.55 -0.25
CA VAL A 475 7.42 -16.68 -1.52
C VAL A 475 8.48 -15.57 -1.59
N LEU A 476 9.70 -15.93 -2.05
CA LEU A 476 10.79 -14.97 -2.26
C LEU A 476 10.48 -14.06 -3.45
N ASP A 477 9.85 -12.92 -3.14
CA ASP A 477 9.53 -11.86 -4.09
C ASP A 477 9.46 -10.51 -3.35
N GLY A 478 9.59 -9.40 -4.07
CA GLY A 478 9.57 -8.06 -3.49
C GLY A 478 10.58 -7.87 -2.35
N TRP A 479 10.13 -7.27 -1.25
CA TRP A 479 10.96 -6.98 -0.08
C TRP A 479 11.54 -8.23 0.60
N TRP A 480 10.85 -9.39 0.49
CA TRP A 480 11.27 -10.61 1.16
C TRP A 480 12.58 -11.17 0.59
N LEU A 481 12.96 -10.80 -0.64
CA LEU A 481 14.30 -11.07 -1.18
C LEU A 481 15.42 -10.35 -0.40
N GLU A 482 15.09 -9.27 0.30
CA GLU A 482 16.02 -8.47 1.09
C GLU A 482 15.93 -8.79 2.60
N GLY A 483 14.73 -9.12 3.10
CA GLY A 483 14.47 -9.37 4.52
C GLY A 483 14.57 -10.82 4.98
N HIS A 484 14.68 -11.78 4.04
CA HIS A 484 14.68 -13.20 4.36
C HIS A 484 16.04 -13.72 4.77
N ILE A 485 16.09 -14.34 5.96
CA ILE A 485 17.17 -15.19 6.45
C ILE A 485 16.51 -16.45 6.99
N GLU A 486 16.74 -17.59 6.29
CA GLU A 486 16.09 -18.88 6.62
C GLU A 486 16.36 -19.26 8.07
N ASP A 487 15.32 -19.70 8.78
CA ASP A 487 15.32 -20.09 10.20
C ASP A 487 15.68 -18.95 11.20
N PHE A 488 15.85 -17.70 10.72
CA PHE A 488 16.08 -16.51 11.56
C PHE A 488 14.94 -15.50 11.46
N THR A 489 14.62 -15.02 10.25
CA THR A 489 13.56 -14.05 10.07
C THR A 489 12.26 -14.67 9.54
N GLY A 490 12.29 -15.93 9.19
CA GLY A 490 11.17 -16.69 8.67
C GLY A 490 11.59 -17.73 7.64
N TRP A 491 10.63 -18.17 6.83
CA TRP A 491 10.85 -19.23 5.86
C TRP A 491 10.41 -18.82 4.47
N ARG A 492 11.18 -19.25 3.49
CA ARG A 492 10.83 -19.09 2.09
C ARG A 492 9.87 -20.19 1.62
N ILE A 493 9.01 -19.86 0.67
CA ILE A 493 8.22 -20.79 -0.11
C ILE A 493 8.80 -20.86 -1.52
N GLY A 494 9.10 -22.07 -1.98
CA GLY A 494 9.64 -22.31 -3.30
C GLY A 494 11.08 -21.85 -3.50
N ARG A 495 11.53 -21.80 -4.75
CA ARG A 495 12.90 -21.42 -5.12
C ARG A 495 13.07 -19.90 -5.20
N ARG A 496 14.32 -19.43 -5.16
CA ARG A 496 14.65 -17.99 -5.26
C ARG A 496 14.25 -17.38 -6.62
N GLN A 497 14.35 -18.16 -7.69
CA GLN A 497 13.93 -17.75 -9.03
C GLN A 497 13.01 -18.81 -9.61
N ARG A 498 12.09 -18.38 -10.45
CA ARG A 498 11.28 -19.26 -11.29
C ARG A 498 12.18 -19.77 -12.42
N ASP A 499 12.03 -21.04 -12.79
CA ASP A 499 12.75 -21.58 -13.94
C ASP A 499 12.26 -20.89 -15.22
N GLU A 500 13.17 -20.52 -16.13
CA GLU A 500 12.80 -19.91 -17.40
C GLU A 500 11.87 -20.85 -18.19
N GLY A 501 10.74 -20.31 -18.67
CA GLY A 501 9.73 -21.10 -19.39
C GLY A 501 8.83 -21.97 -18.51
N GLU A 502 8.94 -21.92 -17.17
CA GLU A 502 8.07 -22.70 -16.28
C GLU A 502 6.62 -22.19 -16.37
N GLU A 503 5.69 -23.10 -16.62
CA GLU A 503 4.27 -22.79 -16.62
C GLU A 503 3.81 -22.36 -15.20
N PRO A 504 2.92 -21.36 -15.08
CA PRO A 504 2.41 -20.86 -13.79
C PRO A 504 1.85 -21.98 -12.90
N GLU A 505 1.16 -22.94 -13.48
CA GLU A 505 0.55 -24.05 -12.77
C GLU A 505 1.60 -25.01 -12.18
N ASN A 506 2.71 -25.26 -12.87
CA ASN A 506 3.81 -26.05 -12.34
C ASN A 506 4.52 -25.35 -11.19
N SER A 507 4.75 -24.03 -11.32
CA SER A 507 5.26 -23.21 -10.23
C SER A 507 4.32 -23.23 -9.02
N ARG A 508 2.99 -23.18 -9.23
CA ARG A 508 1.99 -23.28 -8.18
C ARG A 508 2.09 -24.60 -7.41
N LYS A 509 2.17 -25.74 -8.11
CA LYS A 509 2.28 -27.06 -7.48
C LYS A 509 3.55 -27.21 -6.65
N LYS A 510 4.69 -26.73 -7.17
CA LYS A 510 5.98 -26.75 -6.44
C LYS A 510 5.93 -25.87 -5.20
N ASP A 511 5.39 -24.66 -5.30
CA ASP A 511 5.25 -23.72 -4.17
C ASP A 511 4.28 -24.29 -3.10
N ALA A 512 3.18 -24.92 -3.51
CA ALA A 512 2.25 -25.57 -2.59
C ALA A 512 2.93 -26.74 -1.85
N ALA A 513 3.66 -27.59 -2.57
CA ALA A 513 4.38 -28.72 -1.96
C ALA A 513 5.40 -28.25 -0.93
N ASP A 514 6.16 -27.17 -1.24
CA ASP A 514 7.16 -26.60 -0.31
C ASP A 514 6.50 -25.88 0.87
N LEU A 515 5.36 -25.19 0.65
CA LEU A 515 4.57 -24.60 1.73
C LEU A 515 4.16 -25.66 2.78
N TYR A 516 3.59 -26.78 2.34
CA TYR A 516 3.19 -27.85 3.24
C TYR A 516 4.39 -28.51 3.92
N ALA A 517 5.51 -28.74 3.20
CA ALA A 517 6.73 -29.24 3.81
C ALA A 517 7.28 -28.28 4.88
N LYS A 518 7.22 -26.94 4.64
CA LYS A 518 7.62 -25.97 5.67
C LYS A 518 6.70 -25.98 6.90
N LEU A 519 5.40 -26.16 6.71
CA LEU A 519 4.47 -26.33 7.84
C LEU A 519 4.82 -27.59 8.65
N GLU A 520 5.08 -28.71 7.98
CA GLU A 520 5.38 -30.02 8.58
C GLU A 520 6.73 -30.04 9.30
N ASP A 521 7.79 -29.60 8.61
CA ASP A 521 9.17 -29.78 9.08
C ASP A 521 9.70 -28.65 9.96
N LYS A 522 9.07 -27.46 9.90
CA LYS A 522 9.58 -26.24 10.53
C LYS A 522 8.54 -25.53 11.40
N VAL A 523 7.45 -25.05 10.81
CA VAL A 523 6.51 -24.13 11.48
C VAL A 523 5.88 -24.79 12.71
N LEU A 524 5.25 -25.96 12.52
CA LEU A 524 4.56 -26.68 13.59
C LEU A 524 5.54 -27.20 14.66
N PRO A 525 6.66 -27.87 14.31
CA PRO A 525 7.63 -28.30 15.30
C PRO A 525 8.26 -27.14 16.08
N TYR A 526 8.59 -26.02 15.41
CA TYR A 526 9.18 -24.89 16.13
C TYR A 526 8.17 -24.23 17.08
N PHE A 527 6.90 -24.12 16.67
CA PHE A 527 5.88 -23.52 17.53
C PHE A 527 5.55 -24.38 18.74
N TYR A 528 5.38 -25.70 18.58
CA TYR A 528 4.91 -26.58 19.63
C TYR A 528 6.03 -27.24 20.44
N GLU A 529 7.18 -27.56 19.82
CA GLU A 529 8.22 -28.38 20.43
C GLU A 529 9.52 -27.60 20.72
N ASN A 530 9.80 -26.51 19.96
CA ASN A 530 11.02 -25.72 20.10
C ASN A 530 10.73 -24.24 20.30
N ARG A 531 10.06 -23.91 21.40
CA ARG A 531 9.64 -22.55 21.75
C ARG A 531 10.81 -21.57 21.85
N GLU A 532 11.97 -21.99 22.31
CA GLU A 532 13.15 -21.14 22.45
C GLU A 532 13.57 -20.59 21.09
N HIS A 533 13.69 -21.44 20.08
CA HIS A 533 14.02 -21.03 18.73
C HIS A 533 12.97 -20.11 18.11
N TRP A 534 11.67 -20.41 18.36
CA TRP A 534 10.58 -19.55 17.91
C TRP A 534 10.72 -18.13 18.45
N LEU A 535 11.01 -17.98 19.75
CA LEU A 535 11.19 -16.68 20.40
C LEU A 535 12.43 -15.96 19.89
N ASP A 536 13.49 -16.65 19.55
CA ASP A 536 14.66 -16.06 18.91
C ASP A 536 14.32 -15.51 17.53
N MET A 537 13.58 -16.26 16.71
CA MET A 537 13.11 -15.76 15.41
C MET A 537 12.25 -14.51 15.53
N MET A 538 11.37 -14.43 16.54
CA MET A 538 10.59 -13.22 16.82
C MET A 538 11.50 -12.02 17.09
N ALA A 539 12.51 -12.20 17.97
CA ALA A 539 13.47 -11.15 18.28
C ALA A 539 14.31 -10.73 17.06
N TYR A 540 14.75 -11.68 16.24
CA TYR A 540 15.47 -11.40 15.00
C TYR A 540 14.60 -10.62 14.00
N ASN A 541 13.31 -10.95 13.86
CA ASN A 541 12.40 -10.19 12.99
C ASN A 541 12.31 -8.72 13.40
N ILE A 542 12.10 -8.44 14.67
CA ILE A 542 12.05 -7.08 15.19
C ILE A 542 13.41 -6.39 14.94
N ALA A 543 14.51 -7.06 15.31
CA ALA A 543 15.83 -6.46 15.29
C ALA A 543 16.36 -6.21 13.88
N LEU A 544 16.14 -7.12 12.93
CA LEU A 544 16.69 -7.03 11.58
C LEU A 544 15.70 -6.37 10.61
N ASN A 545 14.46 -6.85 10.59
CA ASN A 545 13.46 -6.38 9.65
C ASN A 545 12.71 -5.14 10.16
N GLY A 546 12.23 -5.16 11.40
CA GLY A 546 11.53 -4.03 12.02
C GLY A 546 12.39 -2.76 12.08
N SER A 547 13.69 -2.91 12.37
CA SER A 547 14.61 -1.78 12.42
C SER A 547 14.97 -1.20 11.05
N PHE A 548 14.92 -2.00 9.99
CA PHE A 548 15.35 -1.58 8.65
C PHE A 548 14.20 -1.18 7.73
N PHE A 549 13.12 -1.96 7.66
CA PHE A 549 12.02 -1.73 6.72
C PHE A 549 11.00 -0.71 7.27
N ASN A 550 11.47 0.47 7.63
CA ASN A 550 10.66 1.57 8.13
C ASN A 550 10.69 2.79 7.18
N THR A 551 9.65 3.62 7.26
CA THR A 551 9.52 4.80 6.39
C THR A 551 10.42 5.96 6.79
N HIS A 552 10.93 6.04 8.02
CA HIS A 552 11.96 7.03 8.36
C HIS A 552 13.23 6.81 7.54
N ARG A 553 13.72 5.55 7.43
CA ARG A 553 14.85 5.20 6.57
C ARG A 553 14.52 5.49 5.10
N MET A 554 13.34 5.07 4.63
CA MET A 554 12.90 5.28 3.25
C MET A 554 12.86 6.77 2.89
N VAL A 555 12.23 7.60 3.72
CA VAL A 555 12.14 9.06 3.52
C VAL A 555 13.53 9.69 3.54
N SER A 556 14.41 9.28 4.47
CA SER A 556 15.79 9.79 4.49
C SER A 556 16.54 9.49 3.19
N GLN A 557 16.28 8.34 2.56
CA GLN A 557 16.85 8.04 1.24
C GLN A 557 16.28 8.95 0.15
N TYR A 558 14.97 9.23 0.13
CA TYR A 558 14.38 10.20 -0.80
C TYR A 558 14.96 11.61 -0.62
N VAL A 559 15.15 12.05 0.63
CA VAL A 559 15.76 13.35 0.94
C VAL A 559 17.16 13.46 0.36
N MET A 560 17.97 12.40 0.53
CA MET A 560 19.38 12.39 0.08
C MET A 560 19.57 12.16 -1.42
N GLN A 561 18.63 11.46 -2.07
CA GLN A 561 18.82 10.97 -3.44
C GLN A 561 17.89 11.66 -4.46
N ALA A 562 16.79 12.28 -4.01
CA ALA A 562 15.74 12.74 -4.90
C ALA A 562 15.27 14.19 -4.65
N TYR A 563 15.22 14.67 -3.39
CA TYR A 563 14.53 15.93 -3.12
C TYR A 563 15.45 17.15 -3.07
N PHE A 564 16.67 16.99 -2.57
CA PHE A 564 17.60 18.12 -2.34
C PHE A 564 18.97 17.76 -2.93
N GLN A 565 19.05 17.64 -4.24
CA GLN A 565 20.29 17.38 -4.98
C GLN A 565 21.00 18.69 -5.32
#